data_0375faf2891ce99e4837617f8e7cfa77
#
_entry.id   0375faf2891ce99e4837617f8e7cfa77
#
_cell.length_a   1.000
_cell.length_b   1.000
_cell.length_c   1.000
_cell.angle_alpha   90.00
_cell.angle_beta   90.00
_cell.angle_gamma   90.00
#
_symmetry.space_group_name_H-M   'P 1'
#
loop_
_entity.id
_entity.type
_entity.pdbx_description
1 polymer ?
#
loop_
_entity_poly.entity_id
_entity_poly.type
_entity_poly.pdbx_seq_one_letter_code
_entity_poly.pdbx_strand_id
1 'polypeptide(L)'
;MQDSFRMEWLLEISQCVVRDLEKYGICVVDNFMGKERAETIHRSVVSMYETGIFVEGETVGLKSSKTGTAKNVRSDKITWVDGSENNCATIAHLIATVDTIIMNFIRINRLTQSGHQTPIGGRTKAMISCYPGNGSHYVKHVDNPNRDGRCITATYYVNKDWDAKETGGLLRMFPQAWPTKVVDIEPILDRMVFFWSDRRNPHEVQPSFRTRYAITIWYFDAKEREEAKERNNVKTNVAVGSDENKTATLLSHI
;
A
#
# COMPACT_ATOMS: atom_id res chain seq x y z
N MET A 1 -5.87 -16.09 -29.15
CA MET A 1 -6.41 -16.93 -28.06
C MET A 1 -5.86 -16.53 -26.68
N GLN A 2 -4.55 -16.44 -26.49
CA GLN A 2 -3.95 -16.11 -25.17
C GLN A 2 -4.30 -14.70 -24.66
N ASP A 3 -4.36 -13.71 -25.57
CA ASP A 3 -4.71 -12.32 -25.22
C ASP A 3 -6.20 -12.15 -24.87
N SER A 4 -7.09 -12.90 -25.56
CA SER A 4 -8.53 -12.88 -25.26
C SER A 4 -8.83 -13.45 -23.87
N PHE A 5 -8.22 -14.58 -23.52
CA PHE A 5 -8.34 -15.19 -22.19
C PHE A 5 -7.82 -14.29 -21.07
N ARG A 6 -6.70 -13.59 -21.32
CA ARG A 6 -6.15 -12.64 -20.37
C ARG A 6 -7.06 -11.42 -20.15
N MET A 7 -7.65 -10.89 -21.21
CA MET A 7 -8.59 -9.77 -21.13
C MET A 7 -9.85 -10.14 -20.34
N GLU A 8 -10.37 -11.33 -20.57
CA GLU A 8 -11.55 -11.86 -19.88
C GLU A 8 -11.25 -12.02 -18.37
N TRP A 9 -10.15 -12.65 -18.02
CA TRP A 9 -9.68 -12.78 -16.64
C TRP A 9 -9.53 -11.41 -15.94
N LEU A 10 -8.91 -10.41 -16.59
CA LEU A 10 -8.78 -9.06 -16.04
C LEU A 10 -10.12 -8.41 -15.76
N LEU A 11 -11.11 -8.62 -16.63
CA LEU A 11 -12.44 -8.09 -16.44
C LEU A 11 -13.17 -8.78 -15.28
N GLU A 12 -13.09 -10.10 -15.17
CA GLU A 12 -13.64 -10.88 -14.05
C GLU A 12 -13.06 -10.45 -12.71
N ILE A 13 -11.74 -10.33 -12.61
CA ILE A 13 -11.09 -9.85 -11.38
C ILE A 13 -11.53 -8.41 -11.07
N SER A 14 -11.62 -7.53 -12.07
CA SER A 14 -12.07 -6.16 -11.85
C SER A 14 -13.50 -6.10 -11.29
N GLN A 15 -14.40 -6.96 -11.78
CA GLN A 15 -15.79 -7.08 -11.29
C GLN A 15 -15.80 -7.61 -9.84
N CYS A 16 -14.95 -8.59 -9.51
CA CYS A 16 -14.79 -9.08 -8.13
C CYS A 16 -14.28 -7.96 -7.20
N VAL A 17 -13.29 -7.18 -7.65
CA VAL A 17 -12.75 -6.06 -6.86
C VAL A 17 -13.84 -5.01 -6.60
N VAL A 18 -14.62 -4.63 -7.61
CA VAL A 18 -15.76 -3.69 -7.43
C VAL A 18 -16.73 -4.24 -6.40
N ARG A 19 -17.25 -5.43 -6.63
CA ARG A 19 -18.24 -6.07 -5.74
C ARG A 19 -17.78 -6.19 -4.31
N ASP A 20 -16.54 -6.65 -4.11
CA ASP A 20 -16.04 -6.99 -2.78
C ASP A 20 -15.59 -5.75 -2.01
N LEU A 21 -15.01 -4.75 -2.67
CA LEU A 21 -14.71 -3.46 -2.03
C LEU A 21 -15.98 -2.73 -1.57
N GLU A 22 -17.03 -2.75 -2.38
CA GLU A 22 -18.31 -2.12 -2.02
C GLU A 22 -18.99 -2.85 -0.87
N LYS A 23 -19.04 -4.18 -0.93
CA LYS A 23 -19.78 -4.99 0.04
C LYS A 23 -19.04 -5.22 1.33
N TYR A 24 -17.73 -5.43 1.25
CA TYR A 24 -16.91 -5.90 2.36
C TYR A 24 -15.77 -4.95 2.74
N GLY A 25 -15.42 -4.03 1.86
CA GLY A 25 -14.28 -3.14 2.00
C GLY A 25 -12.94 -3.79 1.67
N ILE A 26 -12.93 -5.10 1.36
CA ILE A 26 -11.74 -5.91 1.12
C ILE A 26 -12.04 -6.91 0.01
N CYS A 27 -11.08 -7.12 -0.89
CA CYS A 27 -11.08 -8.19 -1.89
C CYS A 27 -9.76 -8.94 -1.85
N VAL A 28 -9.81 -10.27 -1.82
CA VAL A 28 -8.64 -11.17 -1.83
C VAL A 28 -8.67 -12.02 -3.08
N VAL A 29 -7.56 -12.05 -3.81
CA VAL A 29 -7.41 -12.82 -5.05
C VAL A 29 -6.16 -13.68 -4.94
N ASP A 30 -6.33 -15.00 -4.96
CA ASP A 30 -5.24 -15.97 -5.00
C ASP A 30 -4.88 -16.32 -6.44
N ASN A 31 -3.64 -16.79 -6.66
CA ASN A 31 -3.09 -17.13 -7.97
C ASN A 31 -3.17 -15.93 -8.96
N PHE A 32 -2.85 -14.74 -8.46
CA PHE A 32 -3.05 -13.48 -9.17
C PHE A 32 -2.18 -13.32 -10.41
N MET A 33 -0.89 -13.64 -10.33
CA MET A 33 0.05 -13.56 -11.47
C MET A 33 0.32 -14.93 -12.09
N GLY A 34 -0.04 -16.00 -11.41
CA GLY A 34 0.34 -17.36 -11.67
C GLY A 34 1.72 -17.72 -11.10
N LYS A 35 1.87 -18.98 -10.70
CA LYS A 35 3.00 -19.50 -9.92
C LYS A 35 4.37 -19.08 -10.47
N GLU A 36 4.60 -19.24 -11.77
CA GLU A 36 5.92 -18.97 -12.40
C GLU A 36 6.33 -17.50 -12.25
N ARG A 37 5.39 -16.55 -12.53
CA ARG A 37 5.65 -15.12 -12.38
C ARG A 37 5.80 -14.73 -10.92
N ALA A 38 4.96 -15.26 -10.03
CA ALA A 38 5.05 -15.03 -8.60
C ALA A 38 6.40 -15.46 -8.03
N GLU A 39 6.91 -16.62 -8.45
CA GLU A 39 8.23 -17.10 -8.06
C GLU A 39 9.36 -16.22 -8.61
N THR A 40 9.18 -15.68 -9.82
CA THR A 40 10.17 -14.76 -10.41
C THR A 40 10.17 -13.43 -9.66
N ILE A 41 8.98 -12.87 -9.32
CA ILE A 41 8.87 -11.66 -8.49
C ILE A 41 9.50 -11.90 -7.10
N HIS A 42 9.23 -13.06 -6.48
CA HIS A 42 9.88 -13.43 -5.22
C HIS A 42 11.41 -13.38 -5.31
N ARG A 43 12.00 -14.02 -6.32
CA ARG A 43 13.48 -14.00 -6.52
C ARG A 43 14.00 -12.56 -6.69
N SER A 44 13.31 -11.73 -7.48
CA SER A 44 13.68 -10.32 -7.66
C SER A 44 13.67 -9.55 -6.34
N VAL A 45 12.62 -9.71 -5.53
CA VAL A 45 12.48 -9.04 -4.24
C VAL A 45 13.56 -9.48 -3.25
N VAL A 46 13.84 -10.79 -3.17
CA VAL A 46 14.91 -11.32 -2.31
C VAL A 46 16.27 -10.78 -2.74
N SER A 47 16.57 -10.81 -4.02
CA SER A 47 17.83 -10.26 -4.57
C SER A 47 17.97 -8.77 -4.25
N MET A 48 16.90 -7.97 -4.40
CA MET A 48 16.92 -6.56 -4.02
C MET A 48 17.20 -6.37 -2.52
N TYR A 49 16.60 -7.19 -1.66
CA TYR A 49 16.84 -7.10 -0.23
C TYR A 49 18.31 -7.40 0.14
N GLU A 50 18.91 -8.39 -0.52
CA GLU A 50 20.31 -8.77 -0.34
C GLU A 50 21.31 -7.67 -0.77
N THR A 51 20.94 -6.78 -1.69
CA THR A 51 21.78 -5.62 -2.07
C THR A 51 21.85 -4.52 -0.99
N GLY A 52 21.01 -4.58 0.06
CA GLY A 52 21.02 -3.62 1.14
C GLY A 52 20.35 -2.27 0.82
N ILE A 53 19.59 -2.17 -0.27
CA ILE A 53 18.90 -0.90 -0.67
C ILE A 53 17.66 -0.58 0.16
N PHE A 54 17.22 -1.49 1.03
CA PHE A 54 16.09 -1.25 1.90
C PHE A 54 16.50 -0.39 3.10
N VAL A 55 15.65 0.58 3.42
CA VAL A 55 15.80 1.47 4.58
C VAL A 55 14.71 1.17 5.61
N GLU A 56 14.92 1.58 6.86
CA GLU A 56 13.89 1.44 7.91
C GLU A 56 12.59 2.13 7.48
N GLY A 57 11.44 1.45 7.71
CA GLY A 57 10.13 2.00 7.39
C GLY A 57 9.80 3.19 8.30
N GLU A 58 9.42 4.32 7.71
CA GLU A 58 9.00 5.51 8.45
C GLU A 58 7.48 5.61 8.53
N THR A 59 6.96 6.08 9.67
CA THR A 59 5.54 6.35 9.85
C THR A 59 5.25 7.82 9.55
N VAL A 60 4.36 8.09 8.61
CA VAL A 60 3.95 9.46 8.25
C VAL A 60 3.29 10.12 9.47
N GLY A 61 3.86 11.23 9.94
CA GLY A 61 3.33 12.06 11.04
C GLY A 61 3.99 11.88 12.41
N LEU A 62 4.80 10.84 12.60
CA LEU A 62 5.69 10.73 13.77
C LEU A 62 7.08 11.20 13.36
N LYS A 63 7.44 12.45 13.66
CA LYS A 63 8.83 12.87 13.57
C LYS A 63 9.63 11.94 14.49
N SER A 64 10.71 11.35 13.97
CA SER A 64 11.68 10.60 14.73
C SER A 64 12.02 11.36 16.01
N SER A 65 11.36 11.02 17.10
CA SER A 65 11.81 11.49 18.41
C SER A 65 13.09 10.72 18.70
N LYS A 66 14.13 11.42 19.19
CA LYS A 66 15.40 10.84 19.62
C LYS A 66 15.27 9.82 20.76
N THR A 67 14.04 9.51 21.17
CA THR A 67 13.68 8.56 22.21
C THR A 67 12.99 7.36 21.55
N GLY A 68 13.70 6.32 21.25
CA GLY A 68 13.38 4.93 20.92
C GLY A 68 11.95 4.43 20.57
N THR A 69 10.94 5.28 20.60
CA THR A 69 9.53 4.92 20.44
C THR A 69 9.11 4.62 19.00
N ALA A 70 9.86 5.07 17.98
CA ALA A 70 9.51 4.80 16.57
C ALA A 70 9.62 3.31 16.19
N LYS A 71 10.55 2.57 16.80
CA LYS A 71 10.73 1.12 16.56
C LYS A 71 9.57 0.27 17.09
N ASN A 72 8.76 0.78 18.01
CA ASN A 72 7.61 0.05 18.55
C ASN A 72 6.35 0.18 17.66
N VAL A 73 6.35 1.04 16.65
CA VAL A 73 5.20 1.25 15.77
C VAL A 73 5.29 0.37 14.52
N ARG A 74 6.46 0.32 13.87
CA ARG A 74 6.76 -0.58 12.74
C ARG A 74 8.24 -0.95 12.75
N SER A 75 8.53 -2.15 12.29
CA SER A 75 9.89 -2.70 12.29
C SER A 75 10.23 -3.40 10.97
N ASP A 76 9.59 -2.97 9.89
CA ASP A 76 9.91 -3.39 8.53
C ASP A 76 10.95 -2.47 7.88
N LYS A 77 11.59 -2.99 6.84
CA LYS A 77 12.44 -2.25 5.93
C LYS A 77 11.74 -2.09 4.59
N ILE A 78 11.90 -0.95 3.94
CA ILE A 78 11.20 -0.62 2.69
C ILE A 78 12.16 -0.15 1.60
N THR A 79 11.75 -0.37 0.34
CA THR A 79 12.29 0.32 -0.83
C THR A 79 11.16 0.66 -1.79
N TRP A 80 11.40 1.57 -2.74
CA TRP A 80 10.40 2.03 -3.70
C TRP A 80 10.88 1.76 -5.12
N VAL A 81 10.03 1.13 -5.93
CA VAL A 81 10.32 0.82 -7.33
C VAL A 81 9.18 1.28 -8.23
N ASP A 82 9.47 1.61 -9.47
CA ASP A 82 8.46 1.89 -10.50
C ASP A 82 8.42 0.84 -11.62
N GLY A 83 9.33 -0.11 -11.57
CA GLY A 83 9.46 -1.21 -12.52
C GLY A 83 10.47 -0.95 -13.63
N SER A 84 11.10 0.24 -13.67
CA SER A 84 12.16 0.56 -14.64
C SER A 84 13.55 0.11 -14.18
N GLU A 85 13.68 -0.28 -12.91
CA GLU A 85 14.93 -0.72 -12.31
C GLU A 85 15.39 -2.05 -12.91
N ASN A 86 16.70 -2.30 -12.90
CA ASN A 86 17.27 -3.56 -13.37
C ASN A 86 16.64 -4.76 -12.64
N ASN A 87 16.29 -5.81 -13.38
CA ASN A 87 15.65 -7.03 -12.89
C ASN A 87 14.22 -6.85 -12.36
N CYS A 88 13.55 -5.72 -12.63
CA CYS A 88 12.18 -5.42 -12.20
C CYS A 88 11.10 -5.69 -13.25
N ALA A 89 11.43 -6.28 -14.40
CA ALA A 89 10.45 -6.47 -15.49
C ALA A 89 9.18 -7.22 -15.06
N THR A 90 9.29 -8.21 -14.17
CA THR A 90 8.13 -8.95 -13.64
C THR A 90 7.33 -8.11 -12.63
N ILE A 91 7.99 -7.24 -11.87
CA ILE A 91 7.36 -6.27 -10.98
C ILE A 91 6.66 -5.20 -11.81
N ALA A 92 7.27 -4.70 -12.90
CA ALA A 92 6.61 -3.80 -13.85
C ALA A 92 5.32 -4.41 -14.41
N HIS A 93 5.36 -5.71 -14.74
CA HIS A 93 4.19 -6.44 -15.22
C HIS A 93 3.10 -6.56 -14.13
N LEU A 94 3.47 -6.83 -12.88
CA LEU A 94 2.54 -6.80 -11.74
C LEU A 94 1.89 -5.42 -11.62
N ILE A 95 2.68 -4.35 -11.62
CA ILE A 95 2.20 -2.97 -11.53
C ILE A 95 1.21 -2.67 -12.65
N ALA A 96 1.54 -2.98 -13.91
CA ALA A 96 0.66 -2.76 -15.06
C ALA A 96 -0.64 -3.57 -14.98
N THR A 97 -0.58 -4.78 -14.43
CA THR A 97 -1.76 -5.62 -14.21
C THR A 97 -2.70 -4.99 -13.18
N VAL A 98 -2.16 -4.52 -12.06
CA VAL A 98 -2.95 -3.84 -11.03
C VAL A 98 -3.51 -2.51 -11.55
N ASP A 99 -2.72 -1.72 -12.29
CA ASP A 99 -3.18 -0.49 -12.95
C ASP A 99 -4.39 -0.76 -13.86
N THR A 100 -4.35 -1.85 -14.65
CA THR A 100 -5.46 -2.23 -15.54
C THR A 100 -6.72 -2.59 -14.76
N ILE A 101 -6.59 -3.32 -13.65
CA ILE A 101 -7.73 -3.68 -12.79
C ILE A 101 -8.36 -2.42 -12.19
N ILE A 102 -7.56 -1.48 -11.70
CA ILE A 102 -8.06 -0.22 -11.14
C ILE A 102 -8.73 0.66 -12.22
N MET A 103 -8.19 0.69 -13.43
CA MET A 103 -8.85 1.40 -14.55
C MET A 103 -10.21 0.79 -14.90
N ASN A 104 -10.31 -0.53 -14.92
CA ASN A 104 -11.58 -1.22 -15.10
C ASN A 104 -12.55 -0.98 -13.93
N PHE A 105 -12.06 -0.98 -12.68
CA PHE A 105 -12.83 -0.62 -11.49
C PHE A 105 -13.52 0.75 -11.66
N ILE A 106 -12.78 1.76 -12.09
CA ILE A 106 -13.31 3.11 -12.34
C ILE A 106 -14.39 3.05 -13.44
N ARG A 107 -14.11 2.35 -14.52
CA ARG A 107 -15.05 2.23 -15.67
C ARG A 107 -16.34 1.55 -15.24
N ILE A 108 -16.27 0.44 -14.49
CA ILE A 108 -17.44 -0.29 -14.02
C ILE A 108 -18.29 0.59 -13.12
N ASN A 109 -17.71 1.25 -12.12
CA ASN A 109 -18.42 2.14 -11.20
C ASN A 109 -19.14 3.28 -11.91
N ARG A 110 -18.51 3.90 -12.93
CA ARG A 110 -19.15 4.93 -13.74
C ARG A 110 -20.34 4.41 -14.55
N LEU A 111 -20.23 3.22 -15.12
CA LEU A 111 -21.31 2.62 -15.92
C LEU A 111 -22.50 2.18 -15.06
N THR A 112 -22.24 1.68 -13.87
CA THR A 112 -23.29 1.21 -12.94
C THR A 112 -23.83 2.33 -12.05
N GLN A 113 -23.22 3.51 -12.06
CA GLN A 113 -23.53 4.64 -11.17
C GLN A 113 -23.52 4.23 -9.68
N SER A 114 -22.74 3.23 -9.34
CA SER A 114 -22.59 2.67 -7.99
C SER A 114 -21.20 2.88 -7.46
N GLY A 115 -21.04 2.76 -6.15
CA GLY A 115 -19.76 2.75 -5.47
C GLY A 115 -18.97 4.06 -5.50
N HIS A 116 -17.65 3.95 -5.53
CA HIS A 116 -16.74 5.09 -5.51
C HIS A 116 -16.76 5.85 -6.84
N GLN A 117 -17.28 7.08 -6.83
CA GLN A 117 -17.46 7.90 -8.03
C GLN A 117 -16.31 8.86 -8.32
N THR A 118 -15.45 9.12 -7.33
CA THR A 118 -14.35 10.06 -7.51
C THR A 118 -13.29 9.47 -8.44
N PRO A 119 -12.79 10.25 -9.42
CA PRO A 119 -11.74 9.77 -10.32
C PRO A 119 -10.48 9.39 -9.55
N ILE A 120 -9.86 8.27 -9.92
CA ILE A 120 -8.52 7.94 -9.45
C ILE A 120 -7.52 8.75 -10.28
N GLY A 121 -6.71 9.56 -9.60
CA GLY A 121 -5.79 10.54 -10.20
C GLY A 121 -4.32 10.11 -10.20
N GLY A 122 -4.05 8.81 -10.16
CA GLY A 122 -2.70 8.26 -10.17
C GLY A 122 -2.42 7.34 -8.98
N ARG A 123 -1.17 6.97 -8.81
CA ARG A 123 -0.69 6.07 -7.75
C ARG A 123 0.70 6.45 -7.25
N THR A 124 1.12 5.80 -6.17
CA THR A 124 2.52 5.83 -5.73
C THR A 124 3.41 4.95 -6.64
N LYS A 125 4.74 5.04 -6.50
CA LYS A 125 5.61 3.93 -6.82
C LYS A 125 5.18 2.70 -5.99
N ALA A 126 5.58 1.52 -6.40
CA ALA A 126 5.37 0.32 -5.60
C ALA A 126 6.34 0.32 -4.41
N MET A 127 5.84 0.18 -3.20
CA MET A 127 6.63 -0.01 -1.99
C MET A 127 6.85 -1.50 -1.78
N ILE A 128 8.10 -1.94 -1.78
CA ILE A 128 8.46 -3.28 -1.34
C ILE A 128 8.81 -3.20 0.14
N SER A 129 8.10 -3.96 0.96
CA SER A 129 8.38 -4.08 2.40
C SER A 129 8.93 -5.45 2.74
N CYS A 130 9.89 -5.46 3.67
CA CYS A 130 10.47 -6.66 4.26
C CYS A 130 10.36 -6.58 5.77
N TYR A 131 9.68 -7.54 6.36
CA TYR A 131 9.65 -7.83 7.78
C TYR A 131 10.68 -8.94 8.04
N PRO A 132 11.85 -8.63 8.63
CA PRO A 132 12.99 -9.57 8.64
C PRO A 132 12.84 -10.76 9.58
N GLY A 133 11.71 -10.96 10.22
CA GLY A 133 11.48 -11.97 11.25
C GLY A 133 11.71 -11.41 12.67
N ASN A 134 11.96 -12.30 13.65
CA ASN A 134 12.22 -11.92 15.05
C ASN A 134 11.09 -11.07 15.69
N GLY A 135 9.82 -11.34 15.32
CA GLY A 135 8.68 -10.60 15.81
C GLY A 135 8.46 -9.25 15.14
N SER A 136 9.07 -9.01 13.98
CA SER A 136 8.83 -7.77 13.22
C SER A 136 7.36 -7.61 12.86
N HIS A 137 6.83 -6.40 13.04
CA HIS A 137 5.40 -6.13 12.97
C HIS A 137 5.11 -4.68 12.55
N TYR A 138 3.84 -4.38 12.35
CA TYR A 138 3.33 -3.02 12.23
C TYR A 138 2.02 -2.92 13.04
N VAL A 139 1.99 -2.00 14.01
CA VAL A 139 0.81 -1.83 14.88
C VAL A 139 -0.42 -1.41 14.09
N LYS A 140 -1.60 -1.54 14.69
CA LYS A 140 -2.88 -1.17 14.09
C LYS A 140 -2.88 0.28 13.61
N HIS A 141 -3.17 0.46 12.33
CA HIS A 141 -3.19 1.76 11.63
C HIS A 141 -4.20 1.75 10.49
N VAL A 142 -4.35 2.87 9.83
CA VAL A 142 -4.97 3.03 8.51
C VAL A 142 -3.94 3.65 7.57
N ASP A 143 -4.01 3.37 6.29
CA ASP A 143 -3.04 3.88 5.32
C ASP A 143 -3.20 5.37 5.03
N ASN A 144 -4.43 5.86 5.12
CA ASN A 144 -4.77 7.28 4.91
C ASN A 144 -5.36 7.95 6.17
N PRO A 145 -4.56 8.12 7.25
CA PRO A 145 -5.05 8.75 8.48
C PRO A 145 -5.26 10.27 8.32
N ASN A 146 -4.52 10.91 7.39
CA ASN A 146 -4.40 12.35 7.25
C ASN A 146 -5.11 12.90 6.01
N ARG A 147 -5.91 12.10 5.33
CA ARG A 147 -6.60 12.47 4.09
C ARG A 147 -5.62 12.99 3.04
N ASP A 148 -4.59 12.20 2.74
CA ASP A 148 -3.53 12.53 1.78
C ASP A 148 -3.86 12.10 0.33
N GLY A 149 -5.06 11.56 0.14
CA GLY A 149 -5.61 11.14 -1.14
C GLY A 149 -5.56 9.63 -1.38
N ARG A 150 -4.86 8.83 -0.56
CA ARG A 150 -4.86 7.37 -0.74
C ARG A 150 -6.25 6.80 -0.52
N CYS A 151 -6.84 6.17 -1.54
CA CYS A 151 -8.19 5.61 -1.48
C CYS A 151 -8.23 4.09 -1.60
N ILE A 152 -7.39 3.48 -2.44
CA ILE A 152 -7.29 2.03 -2.57
C ILE A 152 -5.85 1.60 -2.31
N THR A 153 -5.68 0.63 -1.42
CA THR A 153 -4.44 -0.11 -1.20
C THR A 153 -4.51 -1.43 -1.94
N ALA A 154 -3.48 -1.73 -2.74
CA ALA A 154 -3.27 -3.02 -3.38
C ALA A 154 -1.97 -3.61 -2.87
N THR A 155 -2.04 -4.73 -2.14
CA THR A 155 -0.89 -5.41 -1.53
C THR A 155 -0.75 -6.82 -2.08
N TYR A 156 0.40 -7.10 -2.67
CA TYR A 156 0.75 -8.40 -3.27
C TYR A 156 1.80 -9.11 -2.42
N TYR A 157 1.58 -10.40 -2.14
CA TYR A 157 2.44 -11.22 -1.32
C TYR A 157 3.27 -12.21 -2.15
N VAL A 158 4.52 -12.39 -1.72
CA VAL A 158 5.51 -13.21 -2.44
C VAL A 158 6.22 -14.23 -1.53
N ASN A 159 5.54 -14.71 -0.48
CA ASN A 159 6.15 -15.58 0.51
C ASN A 159 5.83 -17.06 0.20
N LYS A 160 6.87 -17.82 -0.16
CA LYS A 160 6.74 -19.25 -0.48
C LYS A 160 6.50 -20.06 0.79
N ASP A 161 5.70 -21.11 0.68
CA ASP A 161 5.50 -22.11 1.72
C ASP A 161 5.24 -21.46 3.09
N TRP A 162 4.31 -20.47 3.12
CA TRP A 162 3.97 -19.72 4.32
C TRP A 162 2.97 -20.51 5.15
N ASP A 163 3.32 -20.76 6.41
CA ASP A 163 2.42 -21.27 7.44
C ASP A 163 2.33 -20.23 8.56
N ALA A 164 1.21 -19.53 8.63
CA ALA A 164 1.01 -18.49 9.62
C ALA A 164 0.88 -19.01 11.06
N LYS A 165 0.57 -20.29 11.27
CA LYS A 165 0.53 -20.89 12.60
C LYS A 165 1.92 -20.99 13.20
N GLU A 166 2.91 -21.30 12.37
CA GLU A 166 4.31 -21.43 12.78
C GLU A 166 5.06 -20.08 12.72
N THR A 167 4.79 -19.28 11.67
CA THR A 167 5.61 -18.12 11.35
C THR A 167 4.94 -16.76 11.65
N GLY A 168 3.66 -16.76 12.02
CA GLY A 168 2.91 -15.53 12.25
C GLY A 168 2.75 -14.67 10.99
N GLY A 169 2.89 -13.36 11.12
CA GLY A 169 2.94 -12.41 10.00
C GLY A 169 1.62 -12.17 9.28
N LEU A 170 0.48 -12.50 9.89
CA LEU A 170 -0.85 -12.25 9.32
C LEU A 170 -1.06 -10.75 9.06
N LEU A 171 -1.74 -10.40 7.98
CA LEU A 171 -2.42 -9.13 7.88
C LEU A 171 -3.77 -9.26 8.60
N ARG A 172 -3.89 -8.61 9.76
CA ARG A 172 -5.12 -8.60 10.54
C ARG A 172 -5.89 -7.32 10.27
N MET A 173 -7.11 -7.47 9.77
CA MET A 173 -7.99 -6.36 9.42
C MET A 173 -9.21 -6.29 10.32
N PHE A 174 -9.67 -5.06 10.56
CA PHE A 174 -10.83 -4.73 11.40
C PHE A 174 -11.85 -3.93 10.57
N PRO A 175 -12.52 -4.55 9.58
CA PRO A 175 -13.36 -3.83 8.64
C PRO A 175 -14.56 -3.19 9.34
N GLN A 176 -14.82 -1.92 9.06
CA GLN A 176 -16.03 -1.25 9.59
C GLN A 176 -17.32 -1.85 9.04
N ALA A 177 -17.29 -2.43 7.84
CA ALA A 177 -18.44 -3.15 7.27
C ALA A 177 -18.85 -4.37 8.12
N TRP A 178 -17.93 -4.92 8.94
CA TRP A 178 -18.18 -6.03 9.84
C TRP A 178 -17.59 -5.77 11.24
N PRO A 179 -18.19 -4.90 12.04
CA PRO A 179 -17.60 -4.42 13.30
C PRO A 179 -17.28 -5.52 14.33
N THR A 180 -17.97 -6.67 14.22
CA THR A 180 -17.80 -7.82 15.12
C THR A 180 -16.82 -8.86 14.59
N LYS A 181 -16.24 -8.65 13.40
CA LYS A 181 -15.35 -9.61 12.74
C LYS A 181 -13.93 -9.07 12.64
N VAL A 182 -12.99 -9.95 12.90
CA VAL A 182 -11.59 -9.76 12.56
C VAL A 182 -11.29 -10.67 11.37
N VAL A 183 -10.59 -10.12 10.37
CA VAL A 183 -10.22 -10.85 9.15
C VAL A 183 -8.72 -11.03 9.15
N ASP A 184 -8.26 -12.26 9.29
CA ASP A 184 -6.86 -12.63 9.22
C ASP A 184 -6.53 -13.14 7.82
N ILE A 185 -5.55 -12.52 7.17
CA ILE A 185 -5.12 -12.83 5.81
C ILE A 185 -3.66 -13.29 5.87
N GLU A 186 -3.43 -14.54 5.44
CA GLU A 186 -2.09 -15.09 5.32
C GLU A 186 -1.35 -14.45 4.14
N PRO A 187 -0.08 -14.04 4.30
CA PRO A 187 0.69 -13.41 3.24
C PRO A 187 1.33 -14.44 2.28
N ILE A 188 0.54 -15.39 1.78
CA ILE A 188 1.03 -16.48 0.92
C ILE A 188 1.47 -15.97 -0.46
N LEU A 189 2.30 -16.79 -1.11
CA LEU A 189 2.77 -16.52 -2.47
C LEU A 189 1.58 -16.36 -3.44
N ASP A 190 1.67 -15.32 -4.28
CA ASP A 190 0.71 -15.03 -5.36
C ASP A 190 -0.70 -14.61 -4.89
N ARG A 191 -0.81 -14.07 -3.68
CA ARG A 191 -2.03 -13.47 -3.15
C ARG A 191 -2.00 -11.97 -3.32
N MET A 192 -3.04 -11.42 -3.92
CA MET A 192 -3.31 -9.98 -4.01
C MET A 192 -4.47 -9.60 -3.09
N VAL A 193 -4.31 -8.51 -2.35
CA VAL A 193 -5.36 -7.96 -1.49
C VAL A 193 -5.62 -6.51 -1.88
N PHE A 194 -6.87 -6.18 -2.16
CA PHE A 194 -7.34 -4.82 -2.36
C PHE A 194 -8.19 -4.40 -1.17
N PHE A 195 -8.03 -3.18 -0.68
CA PHE A 195 -8.89 -2.63 0.38
C PHE A 195 -8.91 -1.10 0.37
N TRP A 196 -9.94 -0.52 0.98
CA TRP A 196 -9.99 0.92 1.16
C TRP A 196 -8.92 1.38 2.14
N SER A 197 -8.14 2.38 1.75
CA SER A 197 -6.97 2.86 2.51
C SER A 197 -7.32 3.67 3.76
N ASP A 198 -8.58 4.07 3.91
CA ASP A 198 -9.06 4.96 4.96
C ASP A 198 -9.56 4.21 6.20
N ARG A 199 -10.29 4.92 7.06
CA ARG A 199 -10.80 4.42 8.34
C ARG A 199 -11.75 3.23 8.24
N ARG A 200 -12.22 2.88 7.03
CA ARG A 200 -13.04 1.68 6.81
C ARG A 200 -12.29 0.38 7.09
N ASN A 201 -10.96 0.39 6.94
CA ASN A 201 -10.13 -0.81 7.13
C ASN A 201 -8.89 -0.52 8.01
N PRO A 202 -9.07 -0.32 9.32
CA PRO A 202 -7.95 -0.39 10.24
C PRO A 202 -7.33 -1.78 10.18
N HIS A 203 -6.01 -1.85 10.16
CA HIS A 203 -5.29 -3.13 10.03
C HIS A 203 -3.92 -3.09 10.71
N GLU A 204 -3.36 -4.26 10.93
CA GLU A 204 -2.02 -4.45 11.51
C GLU A 204 -1.29 -5.59 10.80
N VAL A 205 0.02 -5.57 10.82
CA VAL A 205 0.84 -6.74 10.51
C VAL A 205 1.25 -7.36 11.82
N GLN A 206 0.75 -8.57 12.07
CA GLN A 206 1.09 -9.31 13.27
C GLN A 206 2.55 -9.72 13.31
N PRO A 207 3.13 -9.96 14.49
CA PRO A 207 4.52 -10.39 14.62
C PRO A 207 4.87 -11.52 13.66
N SER A 208 5.92 -11.31 12.87
CA SER A 208 6.43 -12.27 11.91
C SER A 208 7.73 -12.88 12.44
N PHE A 209 7.81 -14.20 12.47
CA PHE A 209 8.98 -14.93 12.93
C PHE A 209 9.82 -15.53 11.79
N ARG A 210 9.39 -15.28 10.56
CA ARG A 210 10.10 -15.56 9.32
C ARG A 210 10.14 -14.31 8.45
N THR A 211 11.13 -14.15 7.59
CA THR A 211 11.20 -13.03 6.65
C THR A 211 9.97 -13.02 5.75
N ARG A 212 9.24 -11.89 5.77
CA ARG A 212 7.98 -11.67 5.10
C ARG A 212 8.08 -10.49 4.15
N TYR A 213 7.75 -10.68 2.89
CA TYR A 213 7.77 -9.66 1.85
C TYR A 213 6.36 -9.31 1.39
N ALA A 214 6.16 -8.03 1.06
CA ALA A 214 4.95 -7.55 0.39
C ALA A 214 5.30 -6.41 -0.59
N ILE A 215 4.51 -6.27 -1.65
CA ILE A 215 4.59 -5.17 -2.62
C ILE A 215 3.27 -4.42 -2.54
N THR A 216 3.30 -3.14 -2.15
CA THR A 216 2.10 -2.33 -1.94
C THR A 216 2.08 -1.13 -2.87
N ILE A 217 0.92 -0.89 -3.48
CA ILE A 217 0.64 0.27 -4.34
C ILE A 217 -0.58 0.99 -3.77
N TRP A 218 -0.50 2.32 -3.62
CA TRP A 218 -1.63 3.15 -3.23
C TRP A 218 -2.12 3.97 -4.40
N TYR A 219 -3.42 3.90 -4.66
CA TYR A 219 -4.11 4.70 -5.66
C TYR A 219 -4.77 5.91 -5.01
N PHE A 220 -4.74 7.06 -5.71
CA PHE A 220 -5.21 8.32 -5.18
C PHE A 220 -6.59 8.68 -5.70
N ASP A 221 -7.50 9.05 -4.80
CA ASP A 221 -8.64 9.89 -5.12
C ASP A 221 -8.11 11.25 -5.61
N ALA A 222 -8.47 11.62 -6.83
CA ALA A 222 -7.93 12.82 -7.48
C ALA A 222 -8.28 14.10 -6.72
N LYS A 223 -9.51 14.19 -6.20
CA LYS A 223 -10.00 15.37 -5.48
C LYS A 223 -9.32 15.49 -4.12
N GLU A 224 -9.35 14.42 -3.32
CA GLU A 224 -8.70 14.43 -2.00
C GLU A 224 -7.19 14.66 -2.11
N ARG A 225 -6.57 14.14 -3.18
CA ARG A 225 -5.14 14.36 -3.45
C ARG A 225 -4.82 15.82 -3.73
N GLU A 226 -5.63 16.51 -4.52
CA GLU A 226 -5.43 17.93 -4.81
C GLU A 226 -5.64 18.79 -3.57
N GLU A 227 -6.74 18.54 -2.82
CA GLU A 227 -6.97 19.20 -1.54
C GLU A 227 -5.79 19.00 -0.55
N ALA A 228 -5.17 17.82 -0.54
CA ALA A 228 -4.01 17.53 0.30
C ALA A 228 -2.78 18.34 -0.11
N LYS A 229 -2.53 18.52 -1.42
CA LYS A 229 -1.45 19.35 -1.93
C LYS A 229 -1.65 20.81 -1.56
N GLU A 230 -2.86 21.35 -1.72
CA GLU A 230 -3.21 22.72 -1.35
C GLU A 230 -2.97 22.97 0.16
N ARG A 231 -3.44 22.06 1.02
CA ARG A 231 -3.19 22.16 2.47
C ARG A 231 -1.71 22.18 2.84
N ASN A 232 -0.89 21.42 2.13
CA ASN A 232 0.56 21.39 2.38
C ASN A 232 1.26 22.67 1.87
N ASN A 233 0.87 23.21 0.72
CA ASN A 233 1.39 24.45 0.18
C ASN A 233 1.10 25.63 1.12
N VAL A 234 -0.10 25.73 1.66
CA VAL A 234 -0.47 26.78 2.64
C VAL A 234 0.41 26.68 3.90
N LYS A 235 0.64 25.48 4.43
CA LYS A 235 1.50 25.28 5.60
C LYS A 235 2.95 25.71 5.34
N THR A 236 3.48 25.41 4.16
CA THR A 236 4.84 25.76 3.79
C THR A 236 4.99 27.29 3.66
N ASN A 237 4.03 27.96 3.04
CA ASN A 237 4.06 29.42 2.89
C ASN A 237 3.92 30.15 4.24
N VAL A 238 3.11 29.66 5.15
CA VAL A 238 2.99 30.21 6.51
C VAL A 238 4.29 30.03 7.31
N ALA A 239 4.97 28.88 7.16
CA ALA A 239 6.25 28.64 7.85
C ALA A 239 7.37 29.57 7.34
N VAL A 240 7.45 29.81 6.03
CA VAL A 240 8.43 30.74 5.43
C VAL A 240 8.14 32.17 5.86
N GLY A 241 6.89 32.63 5.83
CA GLY A 241 6.50 33.99 6.26
C GLY A 241 6.73 34.26 7.77
N SER A 242 6.72 33.24 8.61
CA SER A 242 7.03 33.37 10.04
C SER A 242 8.52 33.55 10.33
N ASP A 243 9.40 33.03 9.50
CA ASP A 243 10.84 33.17 9.63
C ASP A 243 11.32 34.53 9.08
N GLU A 244 10.70 35.05 8.02
CA GLU A 244 10.99 36.40 7.52
C GLU A 244 10.56 37.49 8.52
N ASN A 245 9.44 37.33 9.24
CA ASN A 245 9.02 38.27 10.28
C ASN A 245 9.94 38.25 11.52
N LYS A 246 10.54 37.12 11.85
CA LYS A 246 11.53 37.06 12.96
C LYS A 246 12.84 37.78 12.62
N THR A 247 13.24 37.74 11.35
CA THR A 247 14.45 38.43 10.87
C THR A 247 14.23 39.95 10.77
N ALA A 248 13.04 40.39 10.37
CA ALA A 248 12.68 41.80 10.30
C ALA A 248 12.61 42.47 11.70
N THR A 249 12.16 41.75 12.73
CA THR A 249 12.08 42.26 14.11
C THR A 249 13.45 42.39 14.77
N LEU A 250 14.43 41.61 14.35
CA LEU A 250 15.82 41.71 14.86
C LEU A 250 16.61 42.88 14.25
N LEU A 251 16.21 43.41 13.08
CA LEU A 251 16.87 44.55 12.42
C LEU A 251 16.31 45.91 12.81
N SER A 252 15.22 45.99 13.57
CA SER A 252 14.61 47.24 14.05
C SER A 252 15.08 47.66 15.47
N HIS A 253 16.08 46.98 16.01
CA HIS A 253 16.66 47.26 17.33
C HIS A 253 18.19 47.41 17.31
N ILE A 254 18.77 47.86 16.17
CA ILE A 254 20.17 48.33 16.07
C ILE A 254 20.21 49.81 15.73
#